data_fcd8f2225828ad4de3f2c28bb584e0bf
#
_entry.id   fcd8f2225828ad4de3f2c28bb584e0bf
#
_cell.length_a   1.000
_cell.length_b   1.000
_cell.length_c   1.000
_cell.angle_alpha   90.00
_cell.angle_beta   90.00
_cell.angle_gamma   90.00
#
_symmetry.space_group_name_H-M   'P 1'
#
loop_
_entity.id
_entity.type
_entity.pdbx_description
1 polymer ?
#
loop_
_entity_poly.entity_id
_entity_poly.type
_entity_poly.pdbx_seq_one_letter_code
_entity_poly.pdbx_strand_id
1 'polypeptide(L)'
;AIRRILTGSPITKSPLDLYTQCAFLNPQLLGFTSYLAFRNRYAEMGEIPVGSNRWISIPKYYKNLEELEQKLKQFSSRIRKDQCLDLKPKIRQKRYIQLEGKAKKIYEKLRINALAIVEDSTISFSNKLTEIVKLHQVCNGFTKDDDGQMLKLHDQKIEALKEILDETDGKVIIWANYLWNIHEIIFFLKTKYGEQSTVSIFGEVNVKDRKTAVERFQNDKEVKFLVGNPSTGGFGLTLTACTTVIYYSNSYNYEVRLQSEDRAHRMGQKGSVVYIDI
;
A
#
# COMPACT_ATOMS: atom_id res chain seq x y z
N ALA A 1 30.91 12.20 14.13
CA ALA A 1 29.69 11.61 14.67
C ALA A 1 29.48 10.24 14.02
N ILE A 2 29.10 9.23 14.80
CA ILE A 2 28.77 7.89 14.29
C ILE A 2 27.35 7.96 13.69
N ARG A 3 27.20 7.55 12.44
CA ARG A 3 25.92 7.50 11.74
C ARG A 3 25.48 6.07 11.52
N ARG A 4 24.20 5.78 11.71
CA ARG A 4 23.61 4.46 11.48
C ARG A 4 22.25 4.61 10.81
N ILE A 5 21.88 3.66 9.96
CA ILE A 5 20.55 3.54 9.35
C ILE A 5 19.99 2.17 9.70
N LEU A 6 18.76 2.16 10.21
CA LEU A 6 17.98 0.95 10.45
C LEU A 6 16.72 1.02 9.61
N THR A 7 16.57 0.11 8.68
CA THR A 7 15.39 0.05 7.78
C THR A 7 15.07 -1.38 7.42
N GLY A 8 13.78 -1.69 7.31
CA GLY A 8 13.30 -2.97 6.76
C GLY A 8 13.23 -2.98 5.23
N SER A 9 13.25 -1.81 4.58
CA SER A 9 13.10 -1.64 3.14
C SER A 9 14.07 -0.56 2.64
N PRO A 10 15.37 -0.90 2.45
CA PRO A 10 16.36 0.05 1.98
C PRO A 10 16.15 0.47 0.53
N ILE A 11 15.48 -0.37 -0.25
CA ILE A 11 15.12 -0.13 -1.66
C ILE A 11 13.60 -0.05 -1.73
N THR A 12 13.05 1.12 -2.02
CA THR A 12 11.60 1.35 -2.08
C THR A 12 11.09 1.41 -3.51
N LYS A 13 11.82 2.08 -4.38
CA LYS A 13 11.46 2.25 -5.80
C LYS A 13 12.52 1.69 -6.73
N SER A 14 13.77 1.90 -6.40
CA SER A 14 14.88 1.48 -7.25
C SER A 14 16.17 1.25 -6.46
N PRO A 15 17.13 0.47 -6.99
CA PRO A 15 18.45 0.36 -6.41
C PRO A 15 19.19 1.69 -6.26
N LEU A 16 18.76 2.73 -6.98
CA LEU A 16 19.32 4.08 -6.90
C LEU A 16 19.02 4.78 -5.56
N ASP A 17 17.98 4.33 -4.82
CA ASP A 17 17.62 4.84 -3.48
C ASP A 17 18.75 4.65 -2.47
N LEU A 18 19.66 3.69 -2.73
CA LEU A 18 20.79 3.39 -1.86
C LEU A 18 21.84 4.50 -1.84
N TYR A 19 21.96 5.31 -2.90
CA TYR A 19 23.00 6.35 -2.98
C TYR A 19 22.90 7.35 -1.82
N THR A 20 21.73 7.94 -1.62
CA THR A 20 21.53 8.95 -0.57
C THR A 20 21.67 8.39 0.84
N GLN A 21 21.25 7.14 1.04
CA GLN A 21 21.39 6.43 2.31
C GLN A 21 22.89 6.18 2.63
N CYS A 22 23.64 5.67 1.67
CA CYS A 22 25.07 5.44 1.82
C CYS A 22 25.84 6.76 1.97
N ALA A 23 25.49 7.80 1.20
CA ALA A 23 26.10 9.12 1.31
C ALA A 23 25.82 9.77 2.69
N PHE A 24 24.66 9.53 3.30
CA PHE A 24 24.39 9.95 4.67
C PHE A 24 25.33 9.27 5.66
N LEU A 25 25.62 7.98 5.50
CA LEU A 25 26.56 7.26 6.36
C LEU A 25 27.98 7.78 6.18
N ASN A 26 28.48 7.73 4.95
CA ASN A 26 29.73 8.29 4.53
C ASN A 26 29.72 8.45 3.00
N PRO A 27 29.95 9.65 2.44
CA PRO A 27 29.94 9.90 1.00
C PRO A 27 30.88 9.03 0.17
N GLN A 28 31.92 8.45 0.78
CA GLN A 28 32.92 7.64 0.10
C GLN A 28 32.60 6.14 0.06
N LEU A 29 31.58 5.66 0.81
CA LEU A 29 31.28 4.22 0.94
C LEU A 29 31.07 3.49 -0.39
N LEU A 30 30.40 4.11 -1.33
CA LEU A 30 30.12 3.50 -2.64
C LEU A 30 31.21 3.78 -3.69
N GLY A 31 32.19 4.66 -3.38
CA GLY A 31 33.27 5.02 -4.28
C GLY A 31 32.84 5.92 -5.45
N PHE A 32 31.74 6.67 -5.31
CA PHE A 32 31.26 7.62 -6.30
C PHE A 32 31.25 9.04 -5.77
N THR A 33 31.74 9.97 -6.57
CA THR A 33 31.80 11.41 -6.23
C THR A 33 30.45 12.12 -6.45
N SER A 34 29.53 11.54 -7.23
CA SER A 34 28.23 12.14 -7.53
C SER A 34 27.15 11.09 -7.77
N TYR A 35 25.90 11.49 -7.53
CA TYR A 35 24.72 10.67 -7.86
C TYR A 35 24.67 10.31 -9.36
N LEU A 36 25.09 11.22 -10.24
CA LEU A 36 25.08 10.97 -11.68
C LEU A 36 26.03 9.84 -12.06
N ALA A 37 27.25 9.82 -11.50
CA ALA A 37 28.21 8.75 -11.73
C ALA A 37 27.70 7.40 -11.21
N PHE A 38 27.12 7.38 -10.00
CA PHE A 38 26.47 6.22 -9.44
C PHE A 38 25.30 5.72 -10.31
N ARG A 39 24.40 6.62 -10.70
CA ARG A 39 23.26 6.28 -11.57
C ARG A 39 23.72 5.66 -12.89
N ASN A 40 24.68 6.28 -13.58
CA ASN A 40 25.18 5.80 -14.86
C ASN A 40 25.90 4.44 -14.75
N ARG A 41 26.48 4.12 -13.59
CA ARG A 41 27.09 2.81 -13.34
C ARG A 41 26.03 1.71 -13.17
N TYR A 42 24.92 2.02 -12.49
CA TYR A 42 23.94 0.99 -12.07
C TYR A 42 22.61 1.04 -12.82
N ALA A 43 22.37 2.06 -13.64
CA ALA A 43 21.18 2.15 -14.47
C ALA A 43 21.51 2.61 -15.89
N GLU A 44 20.74 2.12 -16.83
CA GLU A 44 20.64 2.71 -18.17
C GLU A 44 19.36 3.52 -18.24
N MET A 45 19.51 4.79 -18.62
CA MET A 45 18.43 5.74 -18.64
C MET A 45 17.76 5.80 -20.01
N GLY A 46 16.45 5.91 -20.00
CA GLY A 46 15.65 6.25 -21.17
C GLY A 46 14.88 7.51 -20.92
N GLU A 47 14.36 8.11 -21.97
CA GLU A 47 13.53 9.30 -21.90
C GLU A 47 12.11 8.94 -22.28
N ILE A 48 11.14 9.43 -21.51
CA ILE A 48 9.72 9.34 -21.84
C ILE A 48 9.15 10.76 -21.96
N PRO A 49 8.31 11.03 -22.97
CA PRO A 49 7.66 12.30 -23.10
C PRO A 49 6.61 12.52 -22.01
N VAL A 50 6.58 13.72 -21.45
CA VAL A 50 5.58 14.14 -20.47
C VAL A 50 4.98 15.47 -20.93
N GLY A 51 3.83 15.38 -21.62
CA GLY A 51 3.24 16.53 -22.28
C GLY A 51 3.95 16.89 -23.60
N SER A 52 3.59 18.03 -24.19
CA SER A 52 4.02 18.41 -25.54
C SER A 52 5.50 18.79 -25.69
N ASN A 53 6.20 19.18 -24.59
CA ASN A 53 7.60 19.68 -24.69
C ASN A 53 8.50 19.26 -23.51
N ARG A 54 8.12 18.28 -22.71
CA ARG A 54 8.93 17.87 -21.55
C ARG A 54 9.23 16.38 -21.61
N TRP A 55 10.50 16.05 -21.43
CA TRP A 55 10.98 14.67 -21.30
C TRP A 55 11.41 14.37 -19.87
N ILE A 56 11.10 13.20 -19.37
CA ILE A 56 11.59 12.71 -18.08
C ILE A 56 12.50 11.53 -18.32
N SER A 57 13.68 11.59 -17.72
CA SER A 57 14.63 10.49 -17.75
C SER A 57 14.26 9.46 -16.67
N ILE A 58 14.01 8.23 -17.10
CA ILE A 58 13.69 7.09 -16.22
C ILE A 58 14.65 5.93 -16.48
N PRO A 59 14.94 5.07 -15.48
CA PRO A 59 15.69 3.86 -15.71
C PRO A 59 14.94 2.91 -16.64
N LYS A 60 15.57 2.49 -17.74
CA LYS A 60 15.07 1.40 -18.60
C LYS A 60 15.34 0.05 -17.96
N TYR A 61 16.56 -0.14 -17.48
CA TYR A 61 16.98 -1.35 -16.75
C TYR A 61 18.15 -1.02 -15.81
N TYR A 62 18.37 -1.91 -14.86
CA TYR A 62 19.47 -1.81 -13.91
C TYR A 62 20.58 -2.80 -14.30
N LYS A 63 21.83 -2.42 -14.08
CA LYS A 63 23.03 -3.19 -14.41
C LYS A 63 24.01 -3.20 -13.25
N ASN A 64 24.98 -4.12 -13.29
CA ASN A 64 26.03 -4.26 -12.28
C ASN A 64 25.51 -4.42 -10.82
N LEU A 65 24.34 -5.02 -10.64
CA LEU A 65 23.72 -5.13 -9.31
C LEU A 65 24.51 -6.02 -8.36
N GLU A 66 25.21 -7.03 -8.88
CA GLU A 66 26.09 -7.89 -8.08
C GLU A 66 27.27 -7.11 -7.48
N GLU A 67 27.88 -6.21 -8.26
CA GLU A 67 28.92 -5.30 -7.77
C GLU A 67 28.38 -4.40 -6.64
N LEU A 68 27.19 -3.86 -6.81
CA LEU A 68 26.54 -3.02 -5.80
C LEU A 68 26.29 -3.83 -4.52
N GLU A 69 25.78 -5.04 -4.64
CA GLU A 69 25.54 -5.94 -3.50
C GLU A 69 26.85 -6.25 -2.75
N GLN A 70 27.92 -6.55 -3.47
CA GLN A 70 29.24 -6.82 -2.86
C GLN A 70 29.78 -5.60 -2.10
N LYS A 71 29.60 -4.39 -2.65
CA LYS A 71 29.97 -3.15 -1.95
C LYS A 71 29.16 -2.96 -0.66
N LEU A 72 27.86 -3.18 -0.74
CA LEU A 72 26.97 -3.04 0.43
C LEU A 72 27.31 -4.03 1.54
N LYS A 73 27.67 -5.28 1.22
CA LYS A 73 28.08 -6.32 2.20
C LYS A 73 29.27 -5.91 3.08
N GLN A 74 30.11 -4.98 2.62
CA GLN A 74 31.29 -4.54 3.39
C GLN A 74 30.94 -3.71 4.63
N PHE A 75 29.79 -3.03 4.64
CA PHE A 75 29.39 -2.11 5.73
C PHE A 75 27.93 -2.25 6.17
N SER A 76 27.18 -3.17 5.59
CA SER A 76 25.79 -3.43 5.95
C SER A 76 25.57 -4.88 6.37
N SER A 77 24.58 -5.07 7.23
CA SER A 77 24.10 -6.37 7.66
C SER A 77 22.62 -6.50 7.32
N ARG A 78 22.21 -7.63 6.79
CA ARG A 78 20.83 -7.94 6.46
C ARG A 78 20.41 -9.23 7.14
N ILE A 79 19.36 -9.16 7.94
CA ILE A 79 18.73 -10.32 8.57
C ILE A 79 17.29 -10.39 8.06
N ARG A 80 16.89 -11.54 7.52
CA ARG A 80 15.53 -11.78 7.05
C ARG A 80 14.69 -12.43 8.13
N LYS A 81 13.35 -12.23 8.07
CA LYS A 81 12.42 -12.79 9.05
C LYS A 81 12.48 -14.31 9.13
N ASP A 82 12.60 -14.98 8.00
CA ASP A 82 12.71 -16.44 7.88
C ASP A 82 14.01 -17.00 8.51
N GLN A 83 15.01 -16.18 8.76
CA GLN A 83 16.27 -16.57 9.40
C GLN A 83 16.25 -16.41 10.92
N CYS A 84 15.33 -15.61 11.48
CA CYS A 84 15.37 -15.27 12.90
C CYS A 84 14.03 -15.40 13.63
N LEU A 85 12.93 -15.62 12.92
CA LEU A 85 11.60 -15.76 13.51
C LEU A 85 10.92 -17.03 13.00
N ASP A 86 10.41 -17.82 13.93
CA ASP A 86 9.52 -18.96 13.62
C ASP A 86 8.08 -18.45 13.55
N LEU A 87 7.70 -17.92 12.39
CA LEU A 87 6.36 -17.42 12.12
C LEU A 87 5.63 -18.39 11.18
N LYS A 88 4.38 -18.69 11.53
CA LYS A 88 3.52 -19.47 10.65
C LYS A 88 3.34 -18.75 9.29
N PRO A 89 3.15 -19.49 8.18
CA PRO A 89 3.07 -18.90 6.85
C PRO A 89 1.89 -17.93 6.70
N LYS A 90 2.08 -16.92 5.86
CA LYS A 90 1.02 -16.02 5.38
C LYS A 90 0.12 -16.78 4.40
N ILE A 91 -1.19 -16.70 4.60
CA ILE A 91 -2.19 -17.26 3.68
C ILE A 91 -2.79 -16.09 2.89
N ARG A 92 -2.83 -16.19 1.57
CA ARG A 92 -3.42 -15.14 0.72
C ARG A 92 -4.62 -15.68 -0.03
N GLN A 93 -5.71 -14.93 0.02
CA GLN A 93 -6.96 -15.24 -0.66
C GLN A 93 -7.41 -14.04 -1.48
N LYS A 94 -8.18 -14.28 -2.56
CA LYS A 94 -8.82 -13.25 -3.36
C LYS A 94 -10.31 -13.51 -3.40
N ARG A 95 -11.10 -12.48 -3.16
CA ARG A 95 -12.54 -12.51 -3.35
C ARG A 95 -12.88 -11.66 -4.59
N TYR A 96 -13.32 -12.33 -5.64
CA TYR A 96 -13.68 -11.66 -6.89
C TYR A 96 -15.10 -11.13 -6.82
N ILE A 97 -15.27 -9.88 -7.25
CA ILE A 97 -16.57 -9.21 -7.35
C ILE A 97 -16.81 -8.89 -8.81
N GLN A 98 -18.00 -9.16 -9.27
CA GLN A 98 -18.42 -8.82 -10.61
C GLN A 98 -19.23 -7.52 -10.60
N LEU A 99 -18.77 -6.50 -11.33
CA LEU A 99 -19.52 -5.26 -11.49
C LEU A 99 -20.78 -5.50 -12.33
N GLU A 100 -21.90 -4.91 -11.92
CA GLU A 100 -23.19 -5.05 -12.57
C GLU A 100 -23.87 -3.69 -12.84
N GLY A 101 -24.92 -3.71 -13.64
CA GLY A 101 -25.80 -2.59 -13.87
C GLY A 101 -25.11 -1.31 -14.36
N LYS A 102 -25.41 -0.19 -13.69
CA LYS A 102 -24.87 1.14 -14.02
C LYS A 102 -23.36 1.21 -13.82
N ALA A 103 -22.84 0.60 -12.76
CA ALA A 103 -21.40 0.62 -12.45
C ALA A 103 -20.59 -0.07 -13.55
N LYS A 104 -21.04 -1.23 -14.05
CA LYS A 104 -20.40 -1.93 -15.17
C LYS A 104 -20.37 -1.06 -16.43
N LYS A 105 -21.46 -0.38 -16.77
CA LYS A 105 -21.54 0.49 -17.95
C LYS A 105 -20.56 1.67 -17.84
N ILE A 106 -20.46 2.29 -16.66
CA ILE A 106 -19.51 3.38 -16.40
C ILE A 106 -18.08 2.87 -16.51
N TYR A 107 -17.78 1.73 -15.88
CA TYR A 107 -16.47 1.11 -15.92
C TYR A 107 -16.02 0.82 -17.36
N GLU A 108 -16.86 0.17 -18.17
CA GLU A 108 -16.53 -0.16 -19.56
C GLU A 108 -16.29 1.11 -20.41
N LYS A 109 -17.12 2.14 -20.24
CA LYS A 109 -16.91 3.42 -20.93
C LYS A 109 -15.57 4.05 -20.55
N LEU A 110 -15.26 4.10 -19.26
CA LEU A 110 -13.99 4.65 -18.78
C LEU A 110 -12.79 3.79 -19.22
N ARG A 111 -12.95 2.46 -19.25
CA ARG A 111 -11.91 1.54 -19.71
C ARG A 111 -11.54 1.76 -21.16
N ILE A 112 -12.53 1.92 -22.02
CA ILE A 112 -12.31 2.20 -23.45
C ILE A 112 -11.59 3.55 -23.62
N ASN A 113 -12.03 4.58 -22.91
CA ASN A 113 -11.38 5.90 -22.93
C ASN A 113 -9.95 5.84 -22.39
N ALA A 114 -9.74 5.13 -21.27
CA ALA A 114 -8.42 4.96 -20.69
C ALA A 114 -7.45 4.23 -21.62
N LEU A 115 -7.89 3.20 -22.34
CA LEU A 115 -7.09 2.51 -23.34
C LEU A 115 -6.69 3.42 -24.49
N ALA A 116 -7.64 4.16 -25.06
CA ALA A 116 -7.36 5.13 -26.13
C ALA A 116 -6.34 6.21 -25.68
N ILE A 117 -6.50 6.71 -24.45
CA ILE A 117 -5.57 7.69 -23.85
C ILE A 117 -4.18 7.09 -23.60
N VAL A 118 -4.08 5.84 -23.18
CA VAL A 118 -2.78 5.17 -22.93
C VAL A 118 -2.04 4.89 -24.24
N GLU A 119 -2.75 4.54 -25.30
CA GLU A 119 -2.19 4.28 -26.62
C GLU A 119 -1.74 5.58 -27.34
N ASP A 120 -2.37 6.70 -27.04
CA ASP A 120 -1.98 7.98 -27.62
C ASP A 120 -0.71 8.53 -26.95
N SER A 121 0.38 8.55 -27.70
CA SER A 121 1.68 9.05 -27.24
C SER A 121 1.71 10.57 -26.99
N THR A 122 0.76 11.32 -27.52
CA THR A 122 0.67 12.79 -27.36
C THR A 122 0.03 13.20 -26.04
N ILE A 123 -0.73 12.27 -25.39
CA ILE A 123 -1.42 12.56 -24.13
C ILE A 123 -0.45 12.48 -22.94
N SER A 124 -0.54 13.47 -22.06
CA SER A 124 0.33 13.57 -20.89
C SER A 124 0.15 12.40 -19.92
N PHE A 125 1.24 12.02 -19.26
CA PHE A 125 1.26 10.96 -18.24
C PHE A 125 0.28 11.21 -17.08
N SER A 126 0.09 12.48 -16.68
CA SER A 126 -0.87 12.85 -15.64
C SER A 126 -2.30 12.52 -16.02
N ASN A 127 -2.69 12.72 -17.28
CA ASN A 127 -4.03 12.38 -17.76
C ASN A 127 -4.23 10.87 -17.80
N LYS A 128 -3.20 10.09 -18.19
CA LYS A 128 -3.23 8.63 -18.15
C LYS A 128 -3.44 8.10 -16.73
N LEU A 129 -2.73 8.66 -15.75
CA LEU A 129 -2.91 8.29 -14.33
C LEU A 129 -4.30 8.64 -13.81
N THR A 130 -4.86 9.79 -14.21
CA THR A 130 -6.19 10.22 -13.79
C THR A 130 -7.26 9.20 -14.21
N GLU A 131 -7.21 8.69 -15.43
CA GLU A 131 -8.17 7.68 -15.89
C GLU A 131 -8.04 6.35 -15.15
N ILE A 132 -6.81 5.92 -14.84
CA ILE A 132 -6.58 4.72 -14.01
C ILE A 132 -7.17 4.90 -12.60
N VAL A 133 -7.01 6.08 -12.00
CA VAL A 133 -7.59 6.38 -10.69
C VAL A 133 -9.11 6.38 -10.73
N LYS A 134 -9.74 6.94 -11.78
CA LYS A 134 -11.20 6.89 -11.96
C LYS A 134 -11.72 5.45 -12.06
N LEU A 135 -11.06 4.61 -12.88
CA LEU A 135 -11.40 3.18 -12.97
C LEU A 135 -11.33 2.50 -11.60
N HIS A 136 -10.25 2.77 -10.85
CA HIS A 136 -10.09 2.22 -9.51
C HIS A 136 -11.17 2.70 -8.53
N GLN A 137 -11.59 3.97 -8.60
CA GLN A 137 -12.70 4.50 -7.80
C GLN A 137 -14.02 3.79 -8.12
N VAL A 138 -14.34 3.59 -9.41
CA VAL A 138 -15.54 2.86 -9.83
C VAL A 138 -15.55 1.43 -9.28
N CYS A 139 -14.42 0.72 -9.34
CA CYS A 139 -14.29 -0.61 -8.72
C CYS A 139 -14.50 -0.58 -7.20
N ASN A 140 -14.24 0.55 -6.56
CA ASN A 140 -14.43 0.74 -5.12
C ASN A 140 -15.80 1.34 -4.74
N GLY A 141 -16.76 1.36 -5.66
CA GLY A 141 -18.15 1.68 -5.40
C GLY A 141 -18.52 3.16 -5.50
N PHE A 142 -17.61 4.03 -5.92
CA PHE A 142 -17.87 5.45 -6.01
C PHE A 142 -17.15 6.12 -7.20
N THR A 143 -17.54 7.33 -7.49
CA THR A 143 -16.84 8.23 -8.43
C THR A 143 -17.00 9.68 -7.97
N LYS A 144 -16.32 10.61 -8.64
CA LYS A 144 -16.59 12.04 -8.52
C LYS A 144 -17.32 12.52 -9.76
N ASP A 145 -18.29 13.40 -9.57
CA ASP A 145 -18.90 14.12 -10.70
C ASP A 145 -18.00 15.30 -11.15
N ASP A 146 -18.50 16.05 -12.14
CA ASP A 146 -17.77 17.20 -12.71
C ASP A 146 -17.62 18.34 -11.69
N ASP A 147 -18.50 18.45 -10.69
CA ASP A 147 -18.43 19.40 -9.59
C ASP A 147 -17.56 18.91 -8.43
N GLY A 148 -16.99 17.73 -8.55
CA GLY A 148 -16.12 17.10 -7.54
C GLY A 148 -16.87 16.44 -6.39
N GLN A 149 -18.20 16.32 -6.45
CA GLN A 149 -19.01 15.67 -5.44
C GLN A 149 -18.87 14.13 -5.56
N MET A 150 -18.89 13.47 -4.41
CA MET A 150 -18.77 12.02 -4.34
C MET A 150 -20.12 11.37 -4.63
N LEU A 151 -20.15 10.51 -5.63
CA LEU A 151 -21.32 9.76 -6.02
C LEU A 151 -21.13 8.26 -5.73
N LYS A 152 -22.03 7.68 -4.96
CA LYS A 152 -22.08 6.23 -4.76
C LYS A 152 -22.61 5.54 -6.01
N LEU A 153 -21.92 4.50 -6.44
CA LEU A 153 -22.26 3.73 -7.65
C LEU A 153 -22.86 2.36 -7.33
N HIS A 154 -22.30 1.66 -6.34
CA HIS A 154 -22.73 0.31 -5.97
C HIS A 154 -22.26 -0.07 -4.55
N ASP A 155 -22.87 -1.13 -4.00
CA ASP A 155 -22.56 -1.69 -2.67
C ASP A 155 -21.85 -3.04 -2.72
N GLN A 156 -21.52 -3.55 -3.89
CA GLN A 156 -21.01 -4.92 -4.08
C GLN A 156 -19.77 -5.24 -3.21
N LYS A 157 -18.87 -4.26 -3.00
CA LYS A 157 -17.72 -4.46 -2.11
C LYS A 157 -18.09 -4.50 -0.63
N ILE A 158 -19.06 -3.71 -0.20
CA ILE A 158 -19.58 -3.75 1.18
C ILE A 158 -20.29 -5.09 1.43
N GLU A 159 -21.08 -5.58 0.47
CA GLU A 159 -21.72 -6.87 0.60
C GLU A 159 -20.69 -8.02 0.65
N ALA A 160 -19.67 -7.99 -0.20
CA ALA A 160 -18.58 -8.96 -0.13
C ALA A 160 -17.80 -8.88 1.19
N LEU A 161 -17.57 -7.67 1.71
CA LEU A 161 -16.97 -7.48 3.04
C LEU A 161 -17.84 -8.12 4.12
N LYS A 162 -19.15 -7.92 4.07
CA LYS A 162 -20.10 -8.50 5.02
C LYS A 162 -20.04 -10.03 5.01
N GLU A 163 -20.07 -10.66 3.83
CA GLU A 163 -19.94 -12.12 3.69
C GLU A 163 -18.63 -12.62 4.33
N ILE A 164 -17.50 -11.98 4.04
CA ILE A 164 -16.20 -12.34 4.62
C ILE A 164 -16.23 -12.22 6.14
N LEU A 165 -16.83 -11.18 6.68
CA LEU A 165 -16.91 -10.95 8.13
C LEU A 165 -17.84 -11.95 8.82
N ASP A 166 -18.91 -12.40 8.16
CA ASP A 166 -19.80 -13.43 8.67
C ASP A 166 -19.13 -14.83 8.68
N GLU A 167 -18.10 -15.05 7.83
CA GLU A 167 -17.25 -16.25 7.79
C GLU A 167 -16.03 -16.15 8.72
N THR A 168 -15.77 -15.00 9.37
CA THR A 168 -14.51 -14.73 10.08
C THR A 168 -14.72 -14.59 11.58
N ASP A 169 -13.99 -15.41 12.34
CA ASP A 169 -13.92 -15.29 13.78
C ASP A 169 -12.76 -14.38 14.25
N GLY A 170 -12.94 -13.75 15.42
CA GLY A 170 -11.91 -12.96 16.07
C GLY A 170 -11.80 -11.52 15.56
N LYS A 171 -10.62 -10.94 15.78
CA LYS A 171 -10.35 -9.55 15.38
C LYS A 171 -9.91 -9.46 13.94
N VAL A 172 -10.33 -8.39 13.25
CA VAL A 172 -10.06 -8.17 11.83
C VAL A 172 -9.48 -6.78 11.61
N ILE A 173 -8.45 -6.70 10.78
CA ILE A 173 -7.95 -5.44 10.23
C ILE A 173 -8.53 -5.26 8.84
N ILE A 174 -9.05 -4.08 8.53
CA ILE A 174 -9.59 -3.73 7.22
C ILE A 174 -8.84 -2.50 6.69
N TRP A 175 -8.08 -2.71 5.64
CA TRP A 175 -7.33 -1.67 4.96
C TRP A 175 -8.09 -1.15 3.74
N ALA A 176 -8.28 0.17 3.66
CA ALA A 176 -8.86 0.84 2.51
C ALA A 176 -8.01 2.04 2.08
N ASN A 177 -7.90 2.25 0.78
CA ASN A 177 -7.06 3.30 0.21
C ASN A 177 -7.75 4.66 0.16
N TYR A 178 -9.08 4.69 0.10
CA TYR A 178 -9.88 5.91 -0.04
C TYR A 178 -10.62 6.25 1.25
N LEU A 179 -10.63 7.53 1.62
CA LEU A 179 -11.37 8.03 2.78
C LEU A 179 -12.87 7.74 2.70
N TRP A 180 -13.45 7.87 1.53
CA TRP A 180 -14.85 7.50 1.28
C TRP A 180 -15.16 6.09 1.77
N ASN A 181 -14.37 5.11 1.34
CA ASN A 181 -14.57 3.73 1.76
C ASN A 181 -14.28 3.51 3.24
N ILE A 182 -13.29 4.20 3.82
CA ILE A 182 -13.01 4.12 5.26
C ILE A 182 -14.23 4.55 6.07
N HIS A 183 -14.84 5.68 5.74
CA HIS A 183 -16.04 6.16 6.42
C HIS A 183 -17.24 5.22 6.21
N GLU A 184 -17.45 4.73 5.00
CA GLU A 184 -18.52 3.78 4.68
C GLU A 184 -18.35 2.46 5.47
N ILE A 185 -17.15 1.90 5.52
CA ILE A 185 -16.84 0.70 6.30
C ILE A 185 -17.06 0.94 7.79
N ILE A 186 -16.57 2.04 8.34
CA ILE A 186 -16.75 2.38 9.77
C ILE A 186 -18.25 2.51 10.10
N PHE A 187 -19.00 3.20 9.27
CA PHE A 187 -20.45 3.36 9.46
C PHE A 187 -21.15 1.99 9.44
N PHE A 188 -20.87 1.16 8.45
CA PHE A 188 -21.40 -0.20 8.35
C PHE A 188 -21.08 -1.04 9.60
N LEU A 189 -19.81 -1.07 10.02
CA LEU A 189 -19.39 -1.89 11.15
C LEU A 189 -20.02 -1.45 12.47
N LYS A 190 -20.06 -0.17 12.74
CA LYS A 190 -20.68 0.37 13.95
C LYS A 190 -22.19 0.13 13.99
N THR A 191 -22.86 0.27 12.86
CA THR A 191 -24.30 -0.01 12.75
C THR A 191 -24.61 -1.48 13.00
N LYS A 192 -23.79 -2.41 12.44
CA LYS A 192 -24.06 -3.85 12.54
C LYS A 192 -23.56 -4.47 13.88
N TYR A 193 -22.39 -4.01 14.38
CA TYR A 193 -21.70 -4.64 15.49
C TYR A 193 -21.58 -3.77 16.75
N GLY A 194 -22.12 -2.53 16.72
CA GLY A 194 -22.11 -1.58 17.83
C GLY A 194 -20.98 -0.57 17.80
N GLU A 195 -21.19 0.59 18.41
CA GLU A 195 -20.27 1.74 18.38
C GLU A 195 -18.85 1.43 18.88
N GLN A 196 -18.73 0.57 19.89
CA GLN A 196 -17.44 0.23 20.50
C GLN A 196 -16.65 -0.83 19.70
N SER A 197 -17.30 -1.51 18.74
CA SER A 197 -16.70 -2.61 17.98
C SER A 197 -15.51 -2.22 17.09
N THR A 198 -15.41 -0.92 16.74
CA THR A 198 -14.53 -0.46 15.67
C THR A 198 -13.64 0.70 16.14
N VAL A 199 -12.33 0.57 15.87
CA VAL A 199 -11.36 1.65 15.99
C VAL A 199 -10.75 1.96 14.64
N SER A 200 -10.17 3.16 14.47
CA SER A 200 -9.68 3.59 13.15
C SER A 200 -8.33 4.26 13.18
N ILE A 201 -7.57 4.09 12.08
CA ILE A 201 -6.24 4.67 11.86
C ILE A 201 -6.14 5.22 10.43
N PHE A 202 -6.37 6.49 10.25
CA PHE A 202 -6.23 7.17 8.95
C PHE A 202 -5.87 8.65 9.13
N GLY A 203 -5.75 9.41 8.03
CA GLY A 203 -5.19 10.77 8.04
C GLY A 203 -5.89 11.74 8.99
N GLU A 204 -7.20 11.66 9.11
CA GLU A 204 -8.02 12.55 9.95
C GLU A 204 -7.94 12.24 11.47
N VAL A 205 -7.47 11.04 11.83
CA VAL A 205 -7.29 10.66 13.24
C VAL A 205 -5.96 11.21 13.74
N ASN A 206 -5.98 11.93 14.87
CA ASN A 206 -4.76 12.50 15.43
C ASN A 206 -3.82 11.42 16.01
N VAL A 207 -2.55 11.76 16.24
CA VAL A 207 -1.52 10.80 16.64
C VAL A 207 -1.81 10.13 17.99
N LYS A 208 -2.41 10.86 18.95
CA LYS A 208 -2.74 10.31 20.28
C LYS A 208 -3.86 9.27 20.14
N ASP A 209 -4.91 9.61 19.38
CA ASP A 209 -6.04 8.71 19.19
C ASP A 209 -5.68 7.47 18.39
N ARG A 210 -4.72 7.57 17.44
CA ARG A 210 -4.15 6.39 16.77
C ARG A 210 -3.47 5.43 17.74
N LYS A 211 -2.71 5.96 18.71
CA LYS A 211 -2.07 5.13 19.73
C LYS A 211 -3.11 4.43 20.59
N THR A 212 -4.11 5.14 21.08
CA THR A 212 -5.24 4.60 21.84
C THR A 212 -6.02 3.56 21.01
N ALA A 213 -6.25 3.81 19.72
CA ALA A 213 -6.92 2.86 18.83
C ALA A 213 -6.15 1.53 18.72
N VAL A 214 -4.82 1.59 18.60
CA VAL A 214 -3.97 0.39 18.59
C VAL A 214 -4.04 -0.36 19.91
N GLU A 215 -3.92 0.35 21.04
CA GLU A 215 -3.97 -0.26 22.38
C GLU A 215 -5.33 -0.93 22.63
N ARG A 216 -6.44 -0.27 22.25
CA ARG A 216 -7.77 -0.85 22.32
C ARG A 216 -7.93 -2.06 21.40
N PHE A 217 -7.46 -1.98 20.16
CA PHE A 217 -7.52 -3.13 19.25
C PHE A 217 -6.76 -4.33 19.80
N GLN A 218 -5.61 -4.12 20.44
CA GLN A 218 -4.82 -5.22 21.01
C GLN A 218 -5.47 -5.83 22.25
N ASN A 219 -6.04 -5.02 23.16
CA ASN A 219 -6.35 -5.44 24.52
C ASN A 219 -7.86 -5.48 24.87
N ASP A 220 -8.67 -4.64 24.19
CA ASP A 220 -10.10 -4.51 24.47
C ASP A 220 -10.89 -5.58 23.72
N LYS A 221 -11.67 -6.40 24.44
CA LYS A 221 -12.49 -7.47 23.86
C LYS A 221 -13.70 -6.97 23.07
N GLU A 222 -14.20 -5.78 23.39
CA GLU A 222 -15.31 -5.15 22.67
C GLU A 222 -14.89 -4.70 21.26
N VAL A 223 -13.61 -4.35 21.09
CA VAL A 223 -13.08 -3.93 19.80
C VAL A 223 -12.75 -5.13 18.93
N LYS A 224 -13.52 -5.35 17.87
CA LYS A 224 -13.33 -6.42 16.89
C LYS A 224 -12.62 -5.94 15.63
N PHE A 225 -12.82 -4.69 15.23
CA PHE A 225 -12.39 -4.18 13.94
C PHE A 225 -11.42 -3.00 14.07
N LEU A 226 -10.36 -3.03 13.26
CA LEU A 226 -9.49 -1.89 13.03
C LEU A 226 -9.58 -1.52 11.55
N VAL A 227 -10.05 -0.31 11.26
CA VAL A 227 -10.20 0.21 9.91
C VAL A 227 -9.20 1.32 9.66
N GLY A 228 -8.51 1.30 8.52
CA GLY A 228 -7.58 2.37 8.25
C GLY A 228 -6.99 2.39 6.85
N ASN A 229 -6.08 3.37 6.66
CA ASN A 229 -5.29 3.45 5.45
C ASN A 229 -3.93 2.77 5.67
N PRO A 230 -3.49 1.85 4.78
CA PRO A 230 -2.23 1.14 4.94
C PRO A 230 -1.01 2.06 5.07
N SER A 231 -0.99 3.19 4.37
CA SER A 231 0.11 4.16 4.43
C SER A 231 0.19 4.88 5.77
N THR A 232 -0.94 5.13 6.44
CA THR A 232 -0.98 5.72 7.79
C THR A 232 -0.62 4.68 8.86
N GLY A 233 -1.05 3.42 8.68
CA GLY A 233 -0.71 2.28 9.56
C GLY A 233 0.71 1.76 9.37
N GLY A 234 1.47 2.30 8.40
CA GLY A 234 2.78 1.79 7.99
C GLY A 234 3.91 1.93 9.03
N PHE A 235 3.83 2.86 9.97
CA PHE A 235 4.94 3.18 10.85
C PHE A 235 4.82 2.57 12.26
N GLY A 236 5.64 1.54 12.53
CA GLY A 236 5.94 1.06 13.90
C GLY A 236 4.83 0.33 14.65
N LEU A 237 3.61 0.19 14.10
CA LEU A 237 2.49 -0.41 14.81
C LEU A 237 2.65 -1.93 14.95
N THR A 238 2.19 -2.47 16.08
CA THR A 238 2.07 -3.92 16.33
C THR A 238 0.59 -4.28 16.40
N LEU A 239 0.13 -5.15 15.50
CA LEU A 239 -1.29 -5.50 15.35
C LEU A 239 -1.46 -7.03 15.34
N THR A 240 -0.86 -7.70 16.32
CA THR A 240 -0.83 -9.17 16.41
C THR A 240 -2.07 -9.80 17.04
N ALA A 241 -3.02 -8.99 17.50
CA ALA A 241 -4.27 -9.49 18.09
C ALA A 241 -5.23 -10.12 17.08
N CYS A 242 -4.98 -9.95 15.76
CA CYS A 242 -5.79 -10.54 14.70
C CYS A 242 -5.03 -11.58 13.90
N THR A 243 -5.77 -12.47 13.26
CA THR A 243 -5.29 -13.44 12.27
C THR A 243 -5.89 -13.21 10.89
N THR A 244 -6.77 -12.22 10.73
CA THR A 244 -7.39 -11.88 9.45
C THR A 244 -7.18 -10.42 9.12
N VAL A 245 -6.69 -10.17 7.91
CA VAL A 245 -6.46 -8.83 7.36
C VAL A 245 -7.15 -8.75 6.00
N ILE A 246 -8.07 -7.81 5.86
CA ILE A 246 -8.83 -7.60 4.62
C ILE A 246 -8.31 -6.34 3.94
N TYR A 247 -7.97 -6.45 2.68
CA TYR A 247 -7.68 -5.32 1.81
C TYR A 247 -8.91 -5.02 0.96
N TYR A 248 -9.72 -4.10 1.47
CA TYR A 248 -10.89 -3.60 0.76
C TYR A 248 -10.49 -2.88 -0.53
N SER A 249 -9.37 -2.15 -0.50
CA SER A 249 -8.74 -1.60 -1.69
C SER A 249 -7.23 -1.49 -1.52
N ASN A 250 -6.48 -1.77 -2.58
CA ASN A 250 -5.02 -1.65 -2.60
C ASN A 250 -4.58 -0.34 -3.27
N SER A 251 -3.43 0.17 -2.86
CA SER A 251 -2.68 1.15 -3.65
C SER A 251 -1.74 0.45 -4.62
N TYR A 252 -1.22 1.18 -5.60
CA TYR A 252 -0.16 0.68 -6.51
C TYR A 252 1.23 0.63 -5.86
N ASN A 253 1.34 0.94 -4.55
CA ASN A 253 2.59 0.90 -3.82
C ASN A 253 2.76 -0.44 -3.10
N TYR A 254 3.58 -1.32 -3.68
CA TYR A 254 3.84 -2.65 -3.15
C TYR A 254 4.54 -2.62 -1.77
N GLU A 255 5.37 -1.63 -1.51
CA GLU A 255 6.05 -1.49 -0.21
C GLU A 255 5.05 -1.21 0.90
N VAL A 256 4.10 -0.29 0.69
CA VAL A 256 3.01 -0.01 1.64
C VAL A 256 2.22 -1.28 1.94
N ARG A 257 1.96 -2.11 0.92
CA ARG A 257 1.33 -3.41 1.08
C ARG A 257 2.15 -4.33 1.99
N LEU A 258 3.41 -4.55 1.70
CA LEU A 258 4.29 -5.41 2.50
C LEU A 258 4.42 -4.91 3.95
N GLN A 259 4.63 -3.60 4.12
CA GLN A 259 4.73 -3.00 5.45
C GLN A 259 3.45 -3.18 6.27
N SER A 260 2.27 -3.04 5.66
CA SER A 260 1.00 -3.24 6.35
C SER A 260 0.74 -4.72 6.70
N GLU A 261 1.13 -5.66 5.84
CA GLU A 261 1.11 -7.09 6.17
C GLU A 261 1.97 -7.40 7.40
N ASP A 262 3.14 -6.77 7.47
CA ASP A 262 4.11 -6.99 8.55
C ASP A 262 3.69 -6.38 9.89
N ARG A 263 2.55 -5.69 9.97
CA ARG A 263 1.95 -5.25 11.25
C ARG A 263 1.26 -6.40 11.98
N ALA A 264 0.65 -7.31 11.27
CA ALA A 264 0.01 -8.51 11.82
C ALA A 264 0.98 -9.71 11.86
N HIS A 265 1.79 -9.89 10.80
CA HIS A 265 2.74 -10.99 10.68
C HIS A 265 4.13 -10.60 11.21
N ARG A 266 4.27 -10.61 12.53
CA ARG A 266 5.52 -10.26 13.23
C ARG A 266 5.65 -11.01 14.54
N MET A 267 6.78 -10.83 15.23
CA MET A 267 7.04 -11.41 16.54
C MET A 267 5.85 -11.18 17.49
N GLY A 268 5.38 -12.25 18.12
CA GLY A 268 4.20 -12.27 18.98
C GLY A 268 2.92 -12.78 18.30
N GLN A 269 2.94 -12.98 16.97
CA GLN A 269 1.83 -13.64 16.27
C GLN A 269 1.83 -15.16 16.53
N LYS A 270 0.71 -15.69 17.00
CA LYS A 270 0.57 -17.11 17.37
C LYS A 270 -0.02 -17.98 16.25
N GLY A 271 -0.75 -17.37 15.32
CA GLY A 271 -1.45 -18.04 14.23
C GLY A 271 -0.91 -17.70 12.84
N SER A 272 -1.32 -18.47 11.84
CA SER A 272 -1.19 -18.02 10.45
C SER A 272 -2.05 -16.78 10.23
N VAL A 273 -1.56 -15.82 9.48
CA VAL A 273 -2.33 -14.63 9.13
C VAL A 273 -2.91 -14.79 7.74
N VAL A 274 -4.23 -14.67 7.64
CA VAL A 274 -4.97 -14.70 6.37
C VAL A 274 -5.12 -13.28 5.85
N TYR A 275 -4.68 -13.07 4.62
CA TYR A 275 -4.81 -11.82 3.89
C TYR A 275 -5.81 -12.00 2.76
N ILE A 276 -6.90 -11.24 2.79
CA ILE A 276 -8.00 -11.33 1.83
C ILE A 276 -8.04 -10.04 1.03
N ASP A 277 -7.87 -10.14 -0.28
CA ASP A 277 -8.04 -9.03 -1.24
C ASP A 277 -9.45 -9.09 -1.83
N ILE A 278 -10.18 -7.95 -1.81
CA ILE A 278 -11.49 -7.78 -2.42
C ILE A 278 -11.36 -6.97 -3.72
#